data_15f539c1f7942b48e2278b7291fb1038
#
_entry.id   15f539c1f7942b48e2278b7291fb1038
#
_cell.length_a   1.000
_cell.length_b   1.000
_cell.length_c   1.000
_cell.angle_alpha   90.00
_cell.angle_beta   90.00
_cell.angle_gamma   90.00
#
_symmetry.space_group_name_H-M   'P 1'
#
loop_
_entity.id
_entity.type
_entity.pdbx_description
1 polymer ?
#
loop_
_entity_poly.entity_id
_entity_poly.type
_entity_poly.pdbx_seq_one_letter_code
_entity_poly.pdbx_strand_id
1 'polypeptide(L)'
;MSHTPLPETLEEIVRRISAALAPEQIVLFGSHAWGEPTADSDIDLLVVVPESDEPPHSRAVRAHRALRGLPVPCDILVRTRTELERVNPVRSSLLYRAMTEGRRIDRSVGYAVRTLRATE
;
A
#
# COMPACT_ATOMS: atom_id res chain seq x y z
N MET A 1 17.51 4.40 16.36
CA MET A 1 17.17 5.15 15.17
C MET A 1 16.11 4.44 14.37
N SER A 2 15.12 5.17 13.94
CA SER A 2 14.03 4.59 13.23
C SER A 2 14.39 4.37 11.75
N HIS A 3 13.93 3.27 11.18
CA HIS A 3 14.10 3.01 9.76
C HIS A 3 12.80 3.24 9.03
N THR A 4 11.84 3.90 9.67
CA THR A 4 10.59 4.25 9.02
C THR A 4 10.87 5.25 7.90
N PRO A 5 10.23 5.10 6.73
CA PRO A 5 10.44 6.07 5.66
C PRO A 5 10.08 7.47 6.13
N LEU A 6 10.78 8.45 5.60
CA LEU A 6 10.51 9.83 5.93
C LEU A 6 9.13 10.21 5.43
N PRO A 7 8.44 11.11 6.15
CA PRO A 7 7.13 11.56 5.69
C PRO A 7 7.11 12.06 4.27
N GLU A 8 8.17 12.75 3.84
CA GLU A 8 8.23 13.25 2.47
C GLU A 8 8.24 12.13 1.45
N THR A 9 8.93 11.01 1.79
CA THR A 9 8.98 9.86 0.88
C THR A 9 7.59 9.26 0.74
N LEU A 10 6.87 9.09 1.85
CA LEU A 10 5.53 8.53 1.80
C LEU A 10 4.57 9.47 1.07
N GLU A 11 4.71 10.78 1.27
CA GLU A 11 3.87 11.73 0.57
C GLU A 11 4.10 11.67 -0.94
N GLU A 12 5.36 11.52 -1.34
CA GLU A 12 5.67 11.42 -2.76
C GLU A 12 5.10 10.15 -3.36
N ILE A 13 5.19 9.03 -2.63
CA ILE A 13 4.61 7.77 -3.07
C ILE A 13 3.10 7.93 -3.28
N VAL A 14 2.43 8.52 -2.29
CA VAL A 14 0.99 8.74 -2.37
C VAL A 14 0.64 9.60 -3.57
N ARG A 15 1.39 10.67 -3.78
CA ARG A 15 1.12 11.58 -4.89
C ARG A 15 1.24 10.88 -6.24
N ARG A 16 2.31 10.11 -6.40
CA ARG A 16 2.56 9.44 -7.69
C ARG A 16 1.57 8.33 -7.96
N ILE A 17 1.25 7.52 -6.95
CA ILE A 17 0.29 6.45 -7.13
C ILE A 17 -1.10 7.02 -7.36
N SER A 18 -1.44 8.10 -6.64
CA SER A 18 -2.74 8.72 -6.84
C SER A 18 -2.91 9.25 -8.26
N ALA A 19 -1.86 9.84 -8.80
CA ALA A 19 -1.93 10.34 -10.17
C ALA A 19 -2.02 9.21 -11.20
N ALA A 20 -1.38 8.07 -10.92
CA ALA A 20 -1.33 6.98 -11.88
C ALA A 20 -2.55 6.08 -11.82
N LEU A 21 -3.12 5.86 -10.65
CA LEU A 21 -4.14 4.83 -10.46
C LEU A 21 -5.45 5.34 -9.91
N ALA A 22 -5.50 6.56 -9.42
CA ALA A 22 -6.70 7.12 -8.79
C ALA A 22 -7.30 6.16 -7.78
N PRO A 23 -6.53 5.73 -6.79
CA PRO A 23 -6.98 4.69 -5.86
C PRO A 23 -7.97 5.22 -4.84
N GLU A 24 -8.71 4.30 -4.25
CA GLU A 24 -9.58 4.63 -3.12
C GLU A 24 -8.79 4.69 -1.84
N GLN A 25 -7.78 3.84 -1.70
CA GLN A 25 -6.95 3.80 -0.50
C GLN A 25 -5.55 3.34 -0.85
N ILE A 26 -4.58 3.79 -0.07
CA ILE A 26 -3.22 3.28 -0.12
C ILE A 26 -2.84 2.91 1.29
N VAL A 27 -2.46 1.64 1.50
CA VAL A 27 -2.21 1.09 2.82
C VAL A 27 -0.76 0.63 2.92
N LEU A 28 -0.08 1.10 3.94
CA LEU A 28 1.28 0.66 4.25
C LEU A 28 1.19 -0.57 5.15
N PHE A 29 1.90 -1.64 4.78
CA PHE A 29 1.92 -2.83 5.61
C PHE A 29 3.33 -3.38 5.66
N GLY A 30 3.51 -4.54 6.28
CA GLY A 30 4.81 -5.16 6.36
C GLY A 30 5.67 -4.56 7.45
N SER A 31 6.98 -4.71 7.32
CA SER A 31 7.91 -4.35 8.38
C SER A 31 7.86 -2.86 8.75
N HIS A 32 7.58 -2.00 7.79
CA HIS A 32 7.50 -0.57 8.07
C HIS A 32 6.24 -0.18 8.83
N ALA A 33 5.26 -1.07 8.89
CA ALA A 33 4.03 -0.81 9.63
C ALA A 33 3.97 -1.60 10.93
N TRP A 34 4.49 -2.83 10.92
CA TRP A 34 4.29 -3.74 12.05
C TRP A 34 5.54 -4.08 12.83
N GLY A 35 6.68 -4.04 12.19
CA GLY A 35 7.87 -4.59 12.79
C GLY A 35 8.92 -3.54 12.99
N GLU A 36 10.15 -4.01 12.98
CA GLU A 36 11.30 -3.14 13.11
C GLU A 36 12.03 -3.19 11.78
N PRO A 37 11.71 -2.28 10.87
CA PRO A 37 12.34 -2.31 9.56
C PRO A 37 13.82 -2.04 9.67
N THR A 38 14.56 -2.64 8.74
CA THR A 38 15.98 -2.35 8.62
C THR A 38 16.16 -1.41 7.42
N ALA A 39 17.39 -0.98 7.21
CA ALA A 39 17.69 -0.11 6.09
C ALA A 39 17.39 -0.79 4.75
N ASP A 40 17.40 -2.13 4.74
CA ASP A 40 17.13 -2.87 3.51
C ASP A 40 15.69 -3.30 3.34
N SER A 41 14.82 -2.94 4.26
CA SER A 41 13.42 -3.37 4.17
C SER A 41 12.71 -2.63 3.06
N ASP A 42 11.94 -3.37 2.26
CA ASP A 42 11.11 -2.76 1.24
C ASP A 42 9.91 -2.09 1.88
N ILE A 43 9.37 -1.12 1.19
CA ILE A 43 8.11 -0.52 1.57
C ILE A 43 7.01 -1.35 0.93
N ASP A 44 6.14 -1.93 1.75
CA ASP A 44 5.05 -2.79 1.26
C ASP A 44 3.75 -2.00 1.22
N LEU A 45 3.13 -1.96 0.06
CA LEU A 45 1.92 -1.17 -0.16
C LEU A 45 0.80 -2.01 -0.73
N LEU A 46 -0.40 -1.79 -0.19
CA LEU A 46 -1.62 -2.31 -0.79
C LEU A 46 -2.39 -1.10 -1.33
N VAL A 47 -2.63 -1.10 -2.63
CA VAL A 47 -3.34 -0.02 -3.30
C VAL A 47 -4.71 -0.54 -3.67
N VAL A 48 -5.76 0.06 -3.13
CA VAL A 48 -7.13 -0.34 -3.40
C VAL A 48 -7.68 0.58 -4.47
N VAL A 49 -8.07 0.00 -5.59
CA VAL A 49 -8.55 0.77 -6.74
C VAL A 49 -10.01 0.47 -7.00
N PRO A 50 -10.70 1.35 -7.73
CA PRO A 50 -12.06 1.06 -8.18
C PRO A 50 -12.09 -0.18 -9.05
N GLU A 51 -13.26 -0.72 -9.27
CA GLU A 51 -13.41 -1.90 -10.11
C GLU A 51 -12.77 -1.70 -11.47
N SER A 52 -12.12 -2.74 -11.95
CA SER A 52 -11.32 -2.65 -13.17
C SER A 52 -11.26 -4.00 -13.82
N ASP A 53 -11.28 -4.00 -15.15
CA ASP A 53 -11.10 -5.23 -15.92
C ASP A 53 -9.62 -5.51 -16.16
N GLU A 54 -8.76 -4.59 -15.80
CA GLU A 54 -7.34 -4.75 -15.99
C GLU A 54 -6.81 -5.81 -15.01
N PRO A 55 -5.96 -6.76 -15.47
CA PRO A 55 -5.41 -7.76 -14.55
C PRO A 55 -4.59 -7.12 -13.44
N PRO A 56 -4.55 -7.76 -12.26
CA PRO A 56 -3.76 -7.20 -11.14
C PRO A 56 -2.30 -6.96 -11.49
N HIS A 57 -1.70 -7.85 -12.29
CA HIS A 57 -0.30 -7.67 -12.67
C HIS A 57 -0.10 -6.38 -13.46
N SER A 58 -0.99 -6.08 -14.39
CA SER A 58 -0.88 -4.85 -15.18
C SER A 58 -1.00 -3.61 -14.32
N ARG A 59 -1.88 -3.67 -13.32
CA ARG A 59 -2.04 -2.54 -12.39
C ARG A 59 -0.77 -2.34 -11.58
N ALA A 60 -0.16 -3.44 -11.13
CA ALA A 60 1.08 -3.35 -10.36
C ALA A 60 2.21 -2.76 -11.19
N VAL A 61 2.29 -3.13 -12.46
CA VAL A 61 3.31 -2.58 -13.36
C VAL A 61 3.14 -1.06 -13.46
N ARG A 62 1.90 -0.59 -13.59
CA ARG A 62 1.67 0.86 -13.66
C ARG A 62 2.08 1.56 -12.38
N ALA A 63 1.81 0.93 -11.23
CA ALA A 63 2.20 1.50 -9.95
C ALA A 63 3.72 1.58 -9.83
N HIS A 64 4.40 0.52 -10.22
CA HIS A 64 5.86 0.52 -10.14
C HIS A 64 6.47 1.56 -11.07
N ARG A 65 5.89 1.77 -12.24
CA ARG A 65 6.37 2.79 -13.15
C ARG A 65 6.21 4.18 -12.55
N ALA A 66 5.12 4.41 -11.84
CA ALA A 66 4.88 5.70 -11.21
C ALA A 66 5.93 6.02 -10.17
N LEU A 67 6.50 4.99 -9.54
CA LEU A 67 7.50 5.18 -8.50
C LEU A 67 8.94 5.09 -9.00
N ARG A 68 9.13 5.02 -10.30
CA ARG A 68 10.48 4.94 -10.86
C ARG A 68 11.31 6.14 -10.42
N GLY A 69 12.52 5.88 -10.01
CA GLY A 69 13.42 6.94 -9.59
C GLY A 69 13.46 7.21 -8.12
N LEU A 70 12.50 6.68 -7.36
CA LEU A 70 12.57 6.83 -5.92
C LEU A 70 13.65 5.93 -5.36
N PRO A 71 14.38 6.39 -4.35
CA PRO A 71 15.52 5.64 -3.83
C PRO A 71 15.15 4.50 -2.90
N VAL A 72 13.87 4.18 -2.77
CA VAL A 72 13.41 3.17 -1.84
C VAL A 72 12.68 2.07 -2.62
N PRO A 73 13.06 0.81 -2.44
CA PRO A 73 12.35 -0.27 -3.10
C PRO A 73 10.95 -0.43 -2.52
N CYS A 74 9.99 -0.65 -3.39
CA CYS A 74 8.60 -0.81 -2.99
C CYS A 74 8.04 -2.10 -3.56
N ASP A 75 7.24 -2.79 -2.76
CA ASP A 75 6.53 -3.97 -3.19
C ASP A 75 5.05 -3.61 -3.15
N ILE A 76 4.39 -3.70 -4.29
CA ILE A 76 3.06 -3.12 -4.43
C ILE A 76 2.05 -4.17 -4.86
N LEU A 77 0.99 -4.30 -4.08
CA LEU A 77 -0.16 -5.10 -4.45
C LEU A 77 -1.29 -4.15 -4.80
N VAL A 78 -1.90 -4.35 -5.97
CA VAL A 78 -3.00 -3.50 -6.40
C VAL A 78 -4.24 -4.37 -6.58
N ARG A 79 -5.27 -4.08 -5.82
CA ARG A 79 -6.49 -4.88 -5.81
C ARG A 79 -7.72 -4.00 -5.86
N THR A 80 -8.78 -4.51 -6.48
CA THR A 80 -10.07 -3.82 -6.42
C THR A 80 -10.75 -4.18 -5.11
N ARG A 81 -11.78 -3.41 -4.77
CA ARG A 81 -12.54 -3.69 -3.57
C ARG A 81 -13.18 -5.08 -3.63
N THR A 82 -13.73 -5.46 -4.79
CA THR A 82 -14.34 -6.78 -4.94
C THR A 82 -13.31 -7.89 -4.75
N GLU A 83 -12.11 -7.71 -5.27
CA GLU A 83 -11.06 -8.71 -5.07
C GLU A 83 -10.73 -8.86 -3.59
N LEU A 84 -10.70 -7.76 -2.85
CA LEU A 84 -10.42 -7.82 -1.42
C LEU A 84 -11.55 -8.50 -0.64
N GLU A 85 -12.79 -8.31 -1.07
CA GLU A 85 -13.92 -8.96 -0.41
C GLU A 85 -13.87 -10.47 -0.53
N ARG A 86 -13.12 -10.97 -1.50
CA ARG A 86 -13.01 -12.40 -1.72
C ARG A 86 -11.77 -13.01 -1.10
N VAL A 87 -11.03 -12.25 -0.33
CA VAL A 87 -9.80 -12.73 0.28
C VAL A 87 -10.11 -13.76 1.35
N ASN A 88 -9.44 -14.90 1.26
CA ASN A 88 -9.58 -15.96 2.23
C ASN A 88 -8.47 -15.79 3.29
N PRO A 89 -8.81 -15.59 4.57
CA PRO A 89 -7.79 -15.34 5.59
C PRO A 89 -6.77 -16.45 5.74
N VAL A 90 -7.17 -17.69 5.46
CA VAL A 90 -6.26 -18.82 5.58
C VAL A 90 -5.29 -18.87 4.41
N ARG A 91 -5.79 -18.64 3.20
CA ARG A 91 -4.96 -18.76 2.00
C ARG A 91 -4.21 -17.49 1.67
N SER A 92 -4.72 -16.36 2.07
CA SER A 92 -4.13 -15.07 1.74
C SER A 92 -3.86 -14.29 3.00
N SER A 93 -3.11 -14.90 3.92
CA SER A 93 -2.90 -14.28 5.23
C SER A 93 -2.18 -12.94 5.14
N LEU A 94 -1.25 -12.79 4.20
CA LEU A 94 -0.54 -11.52 4.05
C LEU A 94 -1.49 -10.41 3.62
N LEU A 95 -2.31 -10.68 2.61
CA LEU A 95 -3.25 -9.68 2.12
C LEU A 95 -4.31 -9.38 3.17
N TYR A 96 -4.80 -10.40 3.84
CA TYR A 96 -5.77 -10.21 4.91
C TYR A 96 -5.18 -9.36 6.03
N ARG A 97 -3.94 -9.61 6.39
CA ARG A 97 -3.29 -8.85 7.45
C ARG A 97 -3.07 -7.40 7.02
N ALA A 98 -2.73 -7.19 5.77
CA ALA A 98 -2.58 -5.82 5.27
C ALA A 98 -3.90 -5.07 5.38
N MET A 99 -5.02 -5.74 5.09
CA MET A 99 -6.32 -5.10 5.17
C MET A 99 -6.73 -4.78 6.60
N THR A 100 -6.36 -5.62 7.55
CA THR A 100 -6.84 -5.46 8.92
C THR A 100 -5.84 -4.76 9.84
N GLU A 101 -4.56 -4.80 9.54
CA GLU A 101 -3.54 -4.25 10.42
C GLU A 101 -2.65 -3.20 9.76
N GLY A 102 -2.86 -2.95 8.47
CA GLY A 102 -2.06 -1.95 7.79
C GLY A 102 -2.45 -0.53 8.17
N ARG A 103 -1.61 0.42 7.79
CA ARG A 103 -1.89 1.82 8.04
C ARG A 103 -2.21 2.52 6.76
N ARG A 104 -3.32 3.21 6.77
CA ARG A 104 -3.71 3.98 5.61
C ARG A 104 -2.85 5.24 5.52
N ILE A 105 -2.26 5.48 4.36
CA ILE A 105 -1.38 6.63 4.19
C ILE A 105 -1.87 7.63 3.13
N ASP A 106 -2.94 7.30 2.41
CA ASP A 106 -3.45 8.19 1.38
C ASP A 106 -4.17 9.41 1.92
N ARG A 107 -4.48 9.41 3.23
CA ARG A 107 -5.15 10.50 3.83
C ARG A 107 -4.28 11.42 4.49
N SER A 108 -3.33 11.66 4.20
CA SER A 108 -2.66 12.54 4.78
C SER A 108 -1.84 12.60 5.73
N VAL A 109 -1.62 13.42 5.91
CA VAL A 109 -0.91 14.04 6.75
C VAL A 109 -0.78 13.37 7.96
N GLY A 110 0.22 13.12 8.44
CA GLY A 110 0.39 12.49 9.65
C GLY A 110 0.01 11.09 9.61
N TYR A 111 -0.34 10.61 8.51
CA TYR A 111 -0.67 9.28 8.35
C TYR A 111 -1.73 8.89 9.25
N ALA A 112 -2.87 9.06 8.95
CA ALA A 112 -3.94 8.62 9.75
C ALA A 112 -3.69 7.22 10.11
N VAL A 113 -3.47 6.98 11.30
CA VAL A 113 -3.23 5.66 11.78
C VAL A 113 -4.54 4.94 11.90
N ARG A 114 -4.95 4.28 10.86
CA ARG A 114 -6.19 3.59 10.82
C ARG A 114 -6.03 2.42 9.96
N THR A 115 -6.53 1.28 10.31
CA THR A 115 -6.55 0.10 9.49
C THR A 115 -7.75 0.16 8.56
N LEU A 116 -7.74 -0.67 7.53
CA LEU A 116 -8.88 -0.79 6.65
C LEU A 116 -10.13 -1.15 7.43
N ARG A 117 -9.99 -2.04 8.39
CA ARG A 117 -11.12 -2.50 9.16
C ARG A 117 -11.77 -1.38 9.93
N ALA A 118 -11.01 -0.42 10.35
CA ALA A 118 -11.51 0.65 11.18
C ALA A 118 -12.15 1.77 10.37
N THR A 119 -12.14 1.67 9.08
CA THR A 119 -12.66 2.75 8.26
C THR A 119 -14.12 2.63 7.94
N GLU A 120 -14.74 1.53 8.27
CA GLU A 120 -16.12 1.39 7.95
C GLU A 120 -17.02 2.10 8.91
#